data_f7ae117b418de5410be59ef993bd3b78
#
_entry.id   f7ae117b418de5410be59ef993bd3b78
#
_cell.length_a   1.000
_cell.length_b   1.000
_cell.length_c   1.000
_cell.angle_alpha   90.00
_cell.angle_beta   90.00
_cell.angle_gamma   90.00
#
_symmetry.space_group_name_H-M   'P 1'
#
loop_
_entity.id
_entity.type
_entity.pdbx_description
1 polymer ?
#
loop_
_entity_poly.entity_id
_entity_poly.type
_entity_poly.pdbx_seq_one_letter_code
_entity_poly.pdbx_strand_id
1 'polypeptide(L)'
;MQNKITLSDIKAVQATLADMIAKFESSNVVEDMFPINIGFPQLNAKEKWLGVVVSANGLKKEHIILLPEDKDEIKWQDAMQWAESIGGHLPDRVEQALLFKCMKDEFKEEAYWSCEESTNSTEWAWYQNFRNGYQDYDNKRYKLRARAVRRVEIK
;
A
#
# COMPACT_ATOMS: atom_id res chain seq x y z
N MET A 1 -11.97 -59.38 -22.13
CA MET A 1 -12.94 -58.47 -22.77
C MET A 1 -12.43 -57.07 -22.67
N GLN A 2 -12.02 -56.44 -23.76
CA GLN A 2 -11.59 -55.03 -23.75
C GLN A 2 -12.84 -54.15 -23.76
N ASN A 3 -13.02 -53.34 -22.71
CA ASN A 3 -14.07 -52.32 -22.72
C ASN A 3 -13.75 -51.30 -23.81
N LYS A 4 -14.54 -51.30 -24.86
CA LYS A 4 -14.40 -50.35 -25.98
C LYS A 4 -15.03 -49.03 -25.55
N ILE A 5 -14.20 -48.02 -25.33
CA ILE A 5 -14.66 -46.65 -25.05
C ILE A 5 -15.44 -46.15 -26.27
N THR A 6 -16.65 -45.70 -26.05
CA THR A 6 -17.52 -45.17 -27.12
C THR A 6 -17.44 -43.64 -27.20
N LEU A 7 -17.87 -43.08 -28.33
CA LEU A 7 -17.97 -41.63 -28.49
C LEU A 7 -18.95 -41.02 -27.47
N SER A 8 -19.96 -41.77 -27.04
CA SER A 8 -20.91 -41.39 -26.01
C SER A 8 -20.22 -41.21 -24.64
N ASP A 9 -19.31 -42.15 -24.31
CA ASP A 9 -18.55 -42.06 -23.04
C ASP A 9 -17.64 -40.84 -23.00
N ILE A 10 -16.99 -40.51 -24.13
CA ILE A 10 -16.14 -39.33 -24.25
C ILE A 10 -16.96 -38.05 -24.08
N LYS A 11 -18.13 -37.95 -24.73
CA LYS A 11 -19.03 -36.79 -24.61
C LYS A 11 -19.55 -36.62 -23.19
N ALA A 12 -19.87 -37.70 -22.48
CA ALA A 12 -20.29 -37.65 -21.09
C ALA A 12 -19.20 -37.10 -20.17
N VAL A 13 -17.95 -37.54 -20.36
CA VAL A 13 -16.80 -37.03 -19.60
C VAL A 13 -16.53 -35.54 -19.91
N GLN A 14 -16.64 -35.13 -21.17
CA GLN A 14 -16.50 -33.72 -21.56
C GLN A 14 -17.58 -32.85 -20.91
N ALA A 15 -18.83 -33.28 -20.87
CA ALA A 15 -19.91 -32.56 -20.22
C ALA A 15 -19.67 -32.41 -18.69
N THR A 16 -19.23 -33.49 -18.04
CA THR A 16 -18.90 -33.48 -16.61
C THR A 16 -17.73 -32.52 -16.32
N LEU A 17 -16.71 -32.54 -17.16
CA LEU A 17 -15.57 -31.64 -17.00
C LEU A 17 -15.97 -30.18 -17.20
N ALA A 18 -16.80 -29.87 -18.18
CA ALA A 18 -17.33 -28.53 -18.42
C ALA A 18 -18.17 -28.01 -17.22
N ASP A 19 -19.00 -28.88 -16.62
CA ASP A 19 -19.77 -28.55 -15.42
C ASP A 19 -18.86 -28.31 -14.20
N MET A 20 -17.81 -29.12 -14.04
CA MET A 20 -16.81 -28.91 -12.98
C MET A 20 -16.03 -27.59 -13.16
N ILE A 21 -15.64 -27.25 -14.38
CA ILE A 21 -14.96 -25.98 -14.69
C ILE A 21 -15.90 -24.81 -14.40
N ALA A 22 -17.15 -24.86 -14.86
CA ALA A 22 -18.13 -23.82 -14.60
C ALA A 22 -18.42 -23.63 -13.10
N LYS A 23 -18.47 -24.70 -12.33
CA LYS A 23 -18.60 -24.67 -10.88
C LYS A 23 -17.37 -24.09 -10.20
N PHE A 24 -16.16 -24.39 -10.69
CA PHE A 24 -14.92 -23.81 -10.19
C PHE A 24 -14.82 -22.32 -10.52
N GLU A 25 -15.18 -21.91 -11.73
CA GLU A 25 -15.20 -20.51 -12.15
C GLU A 25 -16.30 -19.70 -11.45
N SER A 26 -17.45 -20.33 -11.11
CA SER A 26 -18.53 -19.69 -10.36
C SER A 26 -18.32 -19.73 -8.83
N SER A 27 -17.50 -20.65 -8.33
CA SER A 27 -17.08 -20.64 -6.95
C SER A 27 -15.95 -19.63 -6.80
N ASN A 28 -16.22 -18.52 -6.12
CA ASN A 28 -15.19 -17.60 -5.64
C ASN A 28 -14.33 -18.29 -4.56
N VAL A 29 -13.71 -19.42 -4.89
CA VAL A 29 -12.88 -20.21 -3.95
C VAL A 29 -11.72 -19.37 -3.41
N VAL A 30 -11.30 -18.35 -4.16
CA VAL A 30 -10.29 -17.39 -3.72
C VAL A 30 -10.88 -16.42 -2.68
N GLU A 31 -12.15 -16.02 -2.79
CA GLU A 31 -12.81 -15.17 -1.82
C GLU A 31 -13.11 -15.92 -0.50
N ASP A 32 -13.45 -17.21 -0.57
CA ASP A 32 -13.69 -18.03 0.63
C ASP A 32 -12.40 -18.45 1.36
N MET A 33 -11.28 -18.60 0.64
CA MET A 33 -9.98 -18.90 1.25
C MET A 33 -9.28 -17.66 1.85
N PHE A 34 -9.61 -16.46 1.33
CA PHE A 34 -9.09 -15.20 1.82
C PHE A 34 -10.27 -14.25 2.04
N PRO A 35 -10.92 -14.27 3.21
CA PRO A 35 -12.09 -13.43 3.50
C PRO A 35 -11.77 -11.92 3.58
N ILE A 36 -10.58 -11.54 3.19
CA ILE A 36 -10.17 -10.14 3.06
C ILE A 36 -10.28 -9.77 1.58
N ASN A 37 -11.45 -9.29 1.17
CA ASN A 37 -11.58 -8.60 -0.11
C ASN A 37 -10.83 -7.25 -0.01
N ILE A 38 -9.55 -7.29 -0.33
CA ILE A 38 -8.69 -6.10 -0.40
C ILE A 38 -8.85 -5.43 -1.77
N GLY A 39 -10.01 -5.25 -2.32
CA GLY A 39 -10.20 -4.67 -3.66
C GLY A 39 -9.05 -3.73 -4.04
N PHE A 40 -8.63 -3.71 -5.30
CA PHE A 40 -7.52 -2.85 -5.71
C PHE A 40 -7.97 -1.38 -5.68
N PRO A 41 -7.25 -0.45 -5.04
CA PRO A 41 -7.66 0.94 -4.97
C PRO A 41 -7.58 1.59 -6.36
N GLN A 42 -8.51 2.50 -6.64
CA GLN A 42 -8.41 3.30 -7.85
C GLN A 42 -7.22 4.26 -7.72
N LEU A 43 -6.29 4.19 -8.66
CA LEU A 43 -5.10 5.04 -8.71
C LEU A 43 -5.28 6.14 -9.75
N ASN A 44 -4.83 7.35 -9.40
CA ASN A 44 -4.65 8.44 -10.35
C ASN A 44 -3.32 8.27 -11.11
N ALA A 45 -3.11 9.10 -12.14
CA ALA A 45 -1.89 9.05 -12.93
C ALA A 45 -0.64 9.24 -12.05
N LYS A 46 0.35 8.35 -12.21
CA LYS A 46 1.63 8.34 -11.48
C LYS A 46 1.56 8.03 -9.98
N GLU A 47 0.37 7.81 -9.41
CA GLU A 47 0.28 7.27 -8.06
C GLU A 47 0.79 5.83 -8.00
N LYS A 48 1.33 5.44 -6.87
CA LYS A 48 1.86 4.08 -6.65
C LYS A 48 1.26 3.46 -5.39
N TRP A 49 0.67 2.30 -5.55
CA TRP A 49 0.14 1.55 -4.42
C TRP A 49 1.26 0.86 -3.65
N LEU A 50 1.41 1.20 -2.36
CA LEU A 50 2.39 0.59 -1.46
C LEU A 50 1.90 -0.76 -0.92
N GLY A 51 0.60 -0.84 -0.60
CA GLY A 51 0.03 -2.03 0.04
C GLY A 51 -1.14 -1.69 0.96
N VAL A 52 -1.43 -2.62 1.85
CA VAL A 52 -2.47 -2.45 2.88
C VAL A 52 -1.84 -2.44 4.25
N VAL A 53 -2.22 -1.47 5.06
CA VAL A 53 -1.89 -1.44 6.49
C VAL A 53 -3.13 -1.80 7.30
N VAL A 54 -2.95 -2.66 8.28
CA VAL A 54 -4.01 -3.09 9.21
C VAL A 54 -3.66 -2.58 10.60
N SER A 55 -4.59 -1.89 11.25
CA SER A 55 -4.40 -1.44 12.63
C SER A 55 -4.19 -2.63 13.59
N ALA A 56 -3.50 -2.39 14.70
CA ALA A 56 -3.12 -3.44 15.67
C ALA A 56 -4.34 -4.24 16.20
N ASN A 57 -5.52 -3.62 16.26
CA ASN A 57 -6.77 -4.29 16.67
C ASN A 57 -7.51 -4.97 15.49
N GLY A 58 -6.97 -4.89 14.27
CA GLY A 58 -7.56 -5.48 13.07
C GLY A 58 -8.82 -4.78 12.53
N LEU A 59 -9.28 -3.71 13.18
CA LEU A 59 -10.55 -3.07 12.84
C LEU A 59 -10.44 -2.11 11.66
N LYS A 60 -9.29 -1.45 11.48
CA LYS A 60 -9.06 -0.51 10.40
C LYS A 60 -8.08 -1.11 9.40
N LYS A 61 -8.47 -1.12 8.15
CA LYS A 61 -7.65 -1.56 7.01
C LYS A 61 -7.62 -0.45 5.98
N GLU A 62 -6.45 -0.06 5.53
CA GLU A 62 -6.28 1.05 4.59
C GLU A 62 -5.27 0.70 3.51
N HIS A 63 -5.62 1.01 2.26
CA HIS A 63 -4.62 1.08 1.20
C HIS A 63 -3.76 2.32 1.41
N ILE A 64 -2.46 2.15 1.30
CA ILE A 64 -1.49 3.25 1.31
C ILE A 64 -1.02 3.49 -0.13
N ILE A 65 -1.15 4.71 -0.58
CA ILE A 65 -0.85 5.12 -1.96
C ILE A 65 0.12 6.29 -1.92
N LEU A 66 1.29 6.12 -2.52
CA LEU A 66 2.29 7.18 -2.65
C LEU A 66 1.85 8.15 -3.75
N LEU A 67 1.79 9.44 -3.41
CA LEU A 67 1.51 10.52 -4.36
C LEU A 67 2.76 10.88 -5.17
N PRO A 68 2.60 11.37 -6.41
CA PRO A 68 3.73 11.59 -7.32
C PRO A 68 4.62 12.78 -6.95
N GLU A 69 4.09 13.77 -6.21
CA GLU A 69 4.79 15.00 -5.89
C GLU A 69 5.91 14.79 -4.86
N ASP A 70 7.06 15.42 -5.10
CA ASP A 70 8.23 15.44 -4.22
C ASP A 70 8.56 16.90 -3.92
N LYS A 71 8.52 17.30 -2.66
CA LYS A 71 8.80 18.66 -2.21
C LYS A 71 10.18 18.76 -1.59
N ASP A 72 10.93 19.72 -2.07
CA ASP A 72 12.30 19.99 -1.61
C ASP A 72 12.34 21.08 -0.53
N GLU A 73 13.34 21.01 0.36
CA GLU A 73 13.69 22.03 1.34
C GLU A 73 12.52 22.71 2.07
N ILE A 74 11.69 21.92 2.73
CA ILE A 74 10.48 22.40 3.41
C ILE A 74 10.56 22.16 4.93
N LYS A 75 10.09 23.12 5.73
CA LYS A 75 9.93 22.94 7.18
C LYS A 75 8.78 21.99 7.48
N TRP A 76 8.85 21.32 8.62
CA TRP A 76 7.87 20.30 8.98
C TRP A 76 6.41 20.77 8.93
N GLN A 77 6.10 21.93 9.53
CA GLN A 77 4.73 22.46 9.54
C GLN A 77 4.21 22.79 8.14
N ASP A 78 5.09 23.36 7.32
CA ASP A 78 4.75 23.69 5.93
C ASP A 78 4.60 22.40 5.09
N ALA A 79 5.38 21.34 5.40
CA ALA A 79 5.28 20.04 4.75
C ALA A 79 3.94 19.34 5.05
N MET A 80 3.46 19.43 6.30
CA MET A 80 2.14 18.93 6.70
C MET A 80 1.04 19.61 5.87
N GLN A 81 1.03 20.95 5.82
CA GLN A 81 0.05 21.72 5.05
C GLN A 81 0.14 21.46 3.54
N TRP A 82 1.36 21.36 3.01
CA TRP A 82 1.56 21.03 1.61
C TRP A 82 1.00 19.64 1.28
N ALA A 83 1.26 18.63 2.09
CA ALA A 83 0.74 17.30 1.87
C ALA A 83 -0.80 17.27 1.86
N GLU A 84 -1.45 18.00 2.77
CA GLU A 84 -2.91 18.17 2.80
C GLU A 84 -3.43 18.89 1.55
N SER A 85 -2.72 19.92 1.08
CA SER A 85 -3.12 20.70 -0.09
C SER A 85 -3.15 19.91 -1.41
N ILE A 86 -2.39 18.80 -1.47
CA ILE A 86 -2.37 17.88 -2.62
C ILE A 86 -3.24 16.61 -2.40
N GLY A 87 -4.08 16.61 -1.36
CA GLY A 87 -5.00 15.52 -1.06
C GLY A 87 -4.38 14.31 -0.36
N GLY A 88 -3.25 14.49 0.29
CA GLY A 88 -2.56 13.47 1.08
C GLY A 88 -2.16 13.95 2.47
N HIS A 89 -1.22 13.26 3.07
CA HIS A 89 -0.57 13.60 4.33
C HIS A 89 0.85 13.04 4.33
N LEU A 90 1.70 13.55 5.20
CA LEU A 90 3.02 12.96 5.38
C LEU A 90 2.86 11.51 5.89
N PRO A 91 3.71 10.58 5.46
CA PRO A 91 3.69 9.22 5.97
C PRO A 91 4.10 9.19 7.45
N ASP A 92 3.54 8.26 8.20
CA ASP A 92 4.02 7.91 9.52
C ASP A 92 5.34 7.10 9.44
N ARG A 93 5.95 6.81 10.58
CA ARG A 93 7.24 6.09 10.63
C ARG A 93 7.17 4.67 10.09
N VAL A 94 6.04 3.99 10.28
CA VAL A 94 5.83 2.63 9.76
C VAL A 94 5.68 2.69 8.25
N GLU A 95 4.87 3.61 7.74
CA GLU A 95 4.72 3.84 6.31
C GLU A 95 6.04 4.22 5.65
N GLN A 96 6.86 5.07 6.30
CA GLN A 96 8.19 5.42 5.81
C GLN A 96 9.11 4.20 5.72
N ALA A 97 9.10 3.31 6.71
CA ALA A 97 9.88 2.09 6.69
C ALA A 97 9.44 1.15 5.54
N LEU A 98 8.13 1.04 5.30
CA LEU A 98 7.58 0.28 4.17
C LEU A 98 7.95 0.92 2.82
N LEU A 99 7.85 2.25 2.71
CA LEU A 99 8.27 3.00 1.52
C LEU A 99 9.76 2.81 1.23
N PHE A 100 10.61 2.87 2.25
CA PHE A 100 12.03 2.59 2.11
C PHE A 100 12.30 1.16 1.62
N LYS A 101 11.60 0.18 2.16
CA LYS A 101 11.76 -1.24 1.79
C LYS A 101 11.27 -1.54 0.38
N CYS A 102 10.12 -0.98 -0.01
CA CYS A 102 9.38 -1.41 -1.19
C CYS A 102 9.50 -0.44 -2.38
N MET A 103 9.81 0.84 -2.12
CA MET A 103 9.77 1.92 -3.11
C MET A 103 10.94 2.90 -2.97
N LYS A 104 12.11 2.43 -2.50
CA LYS A 104 13.28 3.29 -2.29
C LYS A 104 13.64 4.12 -3.53
N ASP A 105 13.52 3.54 -4.71
CA ASP A 105 13.86 4.17 -6.00
C ASP A 105 12.96 5.37 -6.36
N GLU A 106 11.82 5.52 -5.65
CA GLU A 106 10.93 6.68 -5.80
C GLU A 106 11.39 7.90 -4.98
N PHE A 107 12.43 7.76 -4.19
CA PHE A 107 12.95 8.76 -3.27
C PHE A 107 14.39 9.13 -3.62
N LYS A 108 14.76 10.36 -3.34
CA LYS A 108 16.17 10.76 -3.34
C LYS A 108 16.86 10.21 -2.08
N GLU A 109 18.17 10.03 -2.14
CA GLU A 109 18.97 9.58 -0.99
C GLU A 109 19.15 10.69 0.06
N GLU A 110 18.03 11.21 0.55
CA GLU A 110 17.94 12.32 1.49
C GLU A 110 16.97 12.02 2.63
N ALA A 111 16.85 12.94 3.58
CA ALA A 111 15.91 12.83 4.70
C ALA A 111 14.53 13.39 4.31
N TYR A 112 13.48 12.67 4.68
CA TYR A 112 12.09 13.02 4.43
C TYR A 112 11.29 13.08 5.73
N TRP A 113 10.52 14.15 5.94
CA TRP A 113 9.68 14.32 7.11
C TRP A 113 8.62 13.23 7.24
N SER A 114 8.43 12.75 8.46
CA SER A 114 7.25 11.99 8.91
C SER A 114 6.18 12.93 9.46
N CYS A 115 4.93 12.47 9.56
CA CYS A 115 3.87 13.21 10.24
C CYS A 115 3.98 13.16 11.77
N GLU A 116 4.91 12.39 12.33
CA GLU A 116 4.99 12.16 13.77
C GLU A 116 5.91 13.17 14.47
N GLU A 117 5.38 13.75 15.56
CA GLU A 117 6.20 14.54 16.47
C GLU A 117 7.04 13.63 17.37
N SER A 118 8.17 14.14 17.81
CA SER A 118 8.96 13.44 18.84
C SER A 118 8.23 13.49 20.19
N THR A 119 8.20 12.37 20.89
CA THR A 119 7.65 12.29 22.25
C THR A 119 8.47 13.06 23.28
N ASN A 120 9.72 13.38 22.97
CA ASN A 120 10.65 14.07 23.88
C ASN A 120 10.53 15.59 23.83
N SER A 121 10.01 16.14 22.72
CA SER A 121 9.85 17.58 22.54
C SER A 121 8.90 17.90 21.40
N THR A 122 7.97 18.80 21.62
CA THR A 122 7.04 19.30 20.60
C THR A 122 7.71 20.12 19.48
N GLU A 123 8.96 20.54 19.68
CA GLU A 123 9.73 21.25 18.65
C GLU A 123 10.41 20.32 17.64
N TRP A 124 10.35 19.02 17.86
CA TRP A 124 11.04 18.00 17.07
C TRP A 124 10.04 17.07 16.37
N ALA A 125 10.37 16.67 15.16
CA ALA A 125 9.58 15.70 14.38
C ALA A 125 10.47 14.62 13.81
N TRP A 126 9.89 13.44 13.60
CA TRP A 126 10.59 12.30 13.01
C TRP A 126 10.82 12.47 11.52
N TYR A 127 11.87 11.88 11.02
CA TYR A 127 12.19 11.75 9.61
C TYR A 127 12.76 10.37 9.29
N GLN A 128 12.71 9.99 8.02
CA GLN A 128 13.36 8.81 7.44
C GLN A 128 14.44 9.25 6.47
N ASN A 129 15.66 8.74 6.64
CA ASN A 129 16.73 8.93 5.66
C ASN A 129 16.68 7.83 4.61
N PHE A 130 16.37 8.17 3.36
CA PHE A 130 16.23 7.22 2.26
C PHE A 130 17.55 6.77 1.64
N ARG A 131 18.70 7.30 2.07
CA ARG A 131 20.01 6.76 1.71
C ARG A 131 20.29 5.42 2.39
N ASN A 132 20.02 5.34 3.71
CA ASN A 132 20.44 4.23 4.55
C ASN A 132 19.33 3.60 5.41
N GLY A 133 18.10 4.13 5.38
CA GLY A 133 16.96 3.63 6.15
C GLY A 133 16.90 4.07 7.61
N TYR A 134 17.80 4.94 8.05
CA TYR A 134 17.83 5.42 9.42
C TYR A 134 16.64 6.33 9.71
N GLN A 135 15.97 6.12 10.83
CA GLN A 135 14.92 7.00 11.35
C GLN A 135 15.46 7.74 12.58
N ASP A 136 15.28 9.06 12.60
CA ASP A 136 15.65 9.92 13.71
C ASP A 136 14.68 11.12 13.75
N TYR A 137 14.86 12.01 14.67
CA TYR A 137 14.08 13.24 14.80
C TYR A 137 14.96 14.47 14.72
N ASP A 138 14.44 15.54 14.17
CA ASP A 138 15.15 16.82 14.05
C ASP A 138 14.21 17.99 14.35
N ASN A 139 14.79 19.16 14.57
CA ASN A 139 14.02 20.35 14.88
C ASN A 139 13.15 20.76 13.68
N LYS A 140 11.86 20.96 13.91
CA LYS A 140 10.85 21.33 12.89
C LYS A 140 11.19 22.58 12.07
N ARG A 141 12.14 23.42 12.54
CA ARG A 141 12.63 24.60 11.82
C ARG A 141 13.59 24.25 10.68
N TYR A 142 14.21 23.09 10.71
CA TYR A 142 15.07 22.65 9.61
C TYR A 142 14.24 22.30 8.38
N LYS A 143 14.89 22.31 7.25
CA LYS A 143 14.26 21.99 5.97
C LYS A 143 14.73 20.62 5.52
N LEU A 144 13.83 19.69 5.41
CA LEU A 144 14.05 18.38 4.81
C LEU A 144 13.14 18.24 3.57
N ARG A 145 13.16 17.10 2.95
CA ARG A 145 12.24 16.76 1.87
C ARG A 145 10.89 16.29 2.41
N ALA A 146 9.88 16.30 1.56
CA ALA A 146 8.57 15.75 1.86
C ALA A 146 8.01 14.98 0.67
N ARG A 147 7.42 13.84 0.94
CA ARG A 147 6.53 13.07 0.05
C ARG A 147 5.23 12.82 0.79
N ALA A 148 4.13 12.77 0.06
CA ALA A 148 2.83 12.53 0.63
C ALA A 148 2.29 11.16 0.26
N VAL A 149 1.50 10.58 1.15
CA VAL A 149 0.68 9.39 0.90
C VAL A 149 -0.80 9.74 1.09
N ARG A 150 -1.69 9.02 0.42
CA ARG A 150 -3.11 9.03 0.76
C ARG A 150 -3.54 7.64 1.21
N ARG A 151 -4.50 7.61 2.13
CA ARG A 151 -5.08 6.39 2.68
C ARG A 151 -6.50 6.22 2.16
N VAL A 152 -6.83 5.00 1.74
CA VAL A 152 -8.18 4.63 1.30
C VAL A 152 -8.65 3.47 2.16
N GLU A 153 -9.72 3.72 2.93
CA GLU A 153 -10.28 2.72 3.83
C GLU A 153 -10.90 1.55 3.04
N ILE A 154 -10.61 0.34 3.49
CA ILE A 154 -11.22 -0.90 2.98
C ILE A 154 -12.44 -1.20 3.87
N LYS A 155 -13.61 -1.18 3.25
CA LYS A 155 -14.90 -1.46 3.91
C LYS A 155 -15.21 -2.95 3.90
#